data_16d02da12cb7d3d6e9e9e405aa6a62a5
#
_entry.id   16d02da12cb7d3d6e9e9e405aa6a62a5
#
_cell.length_a   1.000
_cell.length_b   1.000
_cell.length_c   1.000
_cell.angle_alpha   90.00
_cell.angle_beta   90.00
_cell.angle_gamma   90.00
#
_symmetry.space_group_name_H-M   'P 1'
#
loop_
_entity.id
_entity.type
_entity.pdbx_description
1 polymer ?
#
loop_
_entity_poly.entity_id
_entity_poly.type
_entity_poly.pdbx_seq_one_letter_code
_entity_poly.pdbx_strand_id
1 'polypeptide(L)'
;RYSIVYIVGLIYLFVTLFIEHFLWLKTSARTLLFWLFISVEILLLVRFILFPIFKLVGLKKGISTEESSRIIGAHFPEVKDKLINVLQLKNHSEQSDLLLASISQKSEELQPIPFTKAINFKSNLKYAKYALIPLLIWGISLLTGINSKLNQSFERVMNPSKAYTPPAPFYFIPTNSDFSVIKGKSITVYFETKGEIVPQESKIHFNNQQYYMHNDGNGLFSYTFNNVQTPISFFVKAN
;
A
#
# COMPACT_ATOMS: atom_id res chain seq x y z
N ARG A 1 -3.37 18.58 -8.60
CA ARG A 1 -2.19 17.68 -8.83
C ARG A 1 -1.84 16.89 -7.57
N TYR A 2 -1.84 17.50 -6.39
CA TYR A 2 -1.50 16.82 -5.12
C TYR A 2 -2.45 15.65 -4.81
N SER A 3 -3.76 15.85 -4.99
CA SER A 3 -4.76 14.80 -4.75
C SER A 3 -4.51 13.53 -5.57
N ILE A 4 -4.03 13.67 -6.82
CA ILE A 4 -3.71 12.53 -7.68
C ILE A 4 -2.54 11.74 -7.10
N VAL A 5 -1.51 12.43 -6.57
CA VAL A 5 -0.33 11.78 -5.98
C VAL A 5 -0.70 10.92 -4.79
N TYR A 6 -1.52 11.45 -3.87
CA TYR A 6 -2.01 10.65 -2.73
C TYR A 6 -2.83 9.44 -3.17
N ILE A 7 -3.67 9.61 -4.18
CA ILE A 7 -4.48 8.51 -4.71
C ILE A 7 -3.58 7.43 -5.32
N VAL A 8 -2.60 7.83 -6.12
CA VAL A 8 -1.64 6.89 -6.75
C VAL A 8 -0.81 6.17 -5.70
N GLY A 9 -0.28 6.90 -4.69
CA GLY A 9 0.48 6.31 -3.59
C GLY A 9 -0.35 5.29 -2.79
N LEU A 10 -1.61 5.63 -2.44
CA LEU A 10 -2.50 4.70 -1.76
C LEU A 10 -2.83 3.46 -2.60
N ILE A 11 -3.10 3.63 -3.89
CA ILE A 11 -3.33 2.49 -4.79
C ILE A 11 -2.08 1.62 -4.85
N TYR A 12 -0.90 2.22 -4.96
CA TYR A 12 0.36 1.50 -4.99
C TYR A 12 0.63 0.74 -3.68
N LEU A 13 0.31 1.34 -2.52
CA LEU A 13 0.33 0.65 -1.24
C LEU A 13 -0.56 -0.59 -1.26
N PHE A 14 -1.83 -0.46 -1.68
CA PHE A 14 -2.74 -1.62 -1.76
C PHE A 14 -2.21 -2.69 -2.69
N VAL A 15 -1.68 -2.33 -3.87
CA VAL A 15 -1.06 -3.29 -4.80
C VAL A 15 0.10 -4.04 -4.13
N THR A 16 0.97 -3.32 -3.41
CA THR A 16 2.08 -3.92 -2.66
C THR A 16 1.59 -4.92 -1.61
N LEU A 17 0.53 -4.56 -0.85
CA LEU A 17 -0.07 -5.44 0.16
C LEU A 17 -0.73 -6.67 -0.46
N PHE A 18 -1.40 -6.53 -1.60
CA PHE A 18 -1.99 -7.66 -2.32
C PHE A 18 -0.92 -8.60 -2.88
N ILE A 19 0.17 -8.07 -3.46
CA ILE A 19 1.30 -8.88 -3.91
C ILE A 19 1.83 -9.73 -2.75
N GLU A 20 2.10 -9.13 -1.60
CA GLU A 20 2.58 -9.87 -0.43
C GLU A 20 1.53 -10.85 0.11
N HIS A 21 0.25 -10.47 0.08
CA HIS A 21 -0.84 -11.32 0.56
C HIS A 21 -0.92 -12.65 -0.21
N PHE A 22 -0.88 -12.57 -1.54
CA PHE A 22 -1.06 -13.76 -2.39
C PHE A 22 0.23 -14.57 -2.59
N LEU A 23 1.37 -13.90 -2.69
CA LEU A 23 2.62 -14.56 -3.07
C LEU A 23 3.44 -15.05 -1.87
N TRP A 24 3.17 -14.59 -0.65
CA TRP A 24 3.94 -14.94 0.55
C TRP A 24 5.44 -14.91 0.28
N LEU A 25 5.94 -13.73 -0.12
CA LEU A 25 7.30 -13.57 -0.62
C LEU A 25 8.34 -14.00 0.40
N LYS A 26 9.40 -14.65 -0.08
CA LYS A 26 10.60 -14.91 0.71
C LYS A 26 11.25 -13.60 1.15
N THR A 27 12.06 -13.64 2.21
CA THR A 27 12.69 -12.46 2.82
C THR A 27 13.40 -11.57 1.79
N SER A 28 14.17 -12.14 0.85
CA SER A 28 14.89 -11.38 -0.18
C SER A 28 13.94 -10.64 -1.14
N ALA A 29 12.92 -11.32 -1.64
CA ALA A 29 11.95 -10.75 -2.56
C ALA A 29 11.08 -9.68 -1.87
N ARG A 30 10.71 -9.91 -0.60
CA ARG A 30 9.97 -8.95 0.22
C ARG A 30 10.80 -7.70 0.51
N THR A 31 12.09 -7.85 0.81
CA THR A 31 13.00 -6.71 1.00
C THR A 31 13.12 -5.87 -0.27
N LEU A 32 13.20 -6.52 -1.44
CA LEU A 32 13.19 -5.82 -2.72
C LEU A 32 11.86 -5.08 -2.96
N LEU A 33 10.72 -5.73 -2.69
CA LEU A 33 9.40 -5.13 -2.79
C LEU A 33 9.27 -3.90 -1.88
N PHE A 34 9.73 -4.01 -0.63
CA PHE A 34 9.74 -2.91 0.33
C PHE A 34 10.55 -1.71 -0.17
N TRP A 35 11.80 -1.92 -0.60
CA TRP A 35 12.65 -0.84 -1.07
C TRP A 35 12.14 -0.22 -2.37
N LEU A 36 11.53 -1.02 -3.24
CA LEU A 36 10.87 -0.53 -4.45
C LEU A 36 9.67 0.35 -4.08
N PHE A 37 8.83 -0.09 -3.13
CA PHE A 37 7.73 0.71 -2.61
C PHE A 37 8.22 2.05 -2.04
N ILE A 38 9.20 2.04 -1.14
CA ILE A 38 9.76 3.25 -0.54
C ILE A 38 10.36 4.18 -1.60
N SER A 39 11.09 3.63 -2.59
CA SER A 39 11.69 4.44 -3.65
C SER A 39 10.65 5.17 -4.50
N VAL A 40 9.56 4.50 -4.85
CA VAL A 40 8.45 5.11 -5.62
C VAL A 40 7.76 6.19 -4.80
N GLU A 41 7.44 5.93 -3.52
CA GLU A 41 6.80 6.92 -2.63
C GLU A 41 7.69 8.16 -2.42
N ILE A 42 8.99 7.97 -2.20
CA ILE A 42 9.96 9.08 -2.11
C ILE A 42 10.00 9.87 -3.42
N LEU A 43 10.04 9.20 -4.58
CA LEU A 43 10.05 9.85 -5.88
C LEU A 43 8.77 10.69 -6.09
N LEU A 44 7.61 10.15 -5.76
CA LEU A 44 6.34 10.86 -5.81
C LEU A 44 6.36 12.10 -4.89
N LEU A 45 6.82 11.94 -3.66
CA LEU A 45 6.94 13.02 -2.68
C LEU A 45 7.89 14.12 -3.17
N VAL A 46 9.09 13.76 -3.62
CA VAL A 46 10.08 14.71 -4.12
C VAL A 46 9.55 15.45 -5.35
N ARG A 47 9.00 14.71 -6.33
CA ARG A 47 8.58 15.28 -7.62
C ARG A 47 7.37 16.18 -7.50
N PHE A 48 6.41 15.83 -6.66
CA PHE A 48 5.11 16.48 -6.61
C PHE A 48 4.88 17.35 -5.38
N ILE A 49 5.65 17.14 -4.31
CA ILE A 49 5.52 17.92 -3.06
C ILE A 49 6.76 18.79 -2.86
N LEU A 50 7.95 18.21 -2.71
CA LEU A 50 9.15 18.97 -2.39
C LEU A 50 9.57 19.93 -3.52
N PHE A 51 9.52 19.47 -4.76
CA PHE A 51 9.91 20.30 -5.90
C PHE A 51 9.02 21.56 -6.06
N PRO A 52 7.68 21.49 -5.97
CA PRO A 52 6.83 22.68 -5.93
C PRO A 52 7.09 23.58 -4.71
N ILE A 53 7.34 22.99 -3.53
CA ILE A 53 7.67 23.78 -2.33
C ILE A 53 8.97 24.56 -2.56
N PHE A 54 10.02 23.93 -3.10
CA PHE A 54 11.29 24.62 -3.42
C PHE A 54 11.11 25.79 -4.40
N LYS A 55 10.15 25.66 -5.34
CA LYS A 55 9.78 26.78 -6.22
C LYS A 55 9.04 27.89 -5.46
N LEU A 56 8.21 27.54 -4.50
CA LEU A 56 7.43 28.49 -3.70
C LEU A 56 8.34 29.30 -2.76
N VAL A 57 9.32 28.63 -2.12
CA VAL A 57 10.26 29.26 -1.16
C VAL A 57 11.42 29.98 -1.88
N GLY A 58 11.46 29.95 -3.22
CA GLY A 58 12.48 30.66 -3.99
C GLY A 58 13.84 29.94 -4.11
N LEU A 59 13.95 28.71 -3.60
CA LEU A 59 15.16 27.87 -3.75
C LEU A 59 15.38 27.40 -5.19
N LYS A 60 14.34 27.40 -6.01
CA LYS A 60 14.41 27.22 -7.48
C LYS A 60 13.63 28.32 -8.18
N LYS A 61 14.05 28.66 -9.41
CA LYS A 61 13.29 29.61 -10.24
C LYS A 61 11.84 29.15 -10.35
N GLY A 62 10.96 29.95 -9.74
CA GLY A 62 9.51 29.80 -9.81
C GLY A 62 8.99 30.17 -11.21
N ILE A 63 7.68 30.43 -11.28
CA ILE A 63 7.05 31.04 -12.44
C ILE A 63 7.57 32.48 -12.54
N SER A 64 8.10 32.90 -13.70
CA SER A 64 8.55 34.26 -13.90
C SER A 64 7.35 35.23 -13.82
N THR A 65 7.65 36.49 -13.50
CA THR A 65 6.62 37.54 -13.47
C THR A 65 5.89 37.66 -14.80
N GLU A 66 6.62 37.47 -15.91
CA GLU A 66 6.07 37.48 -17.27
C GLU A 66 5.17 36.28 -17.55
N GLU A 67 5.58 35.09 -17.10
CA GLU A 67 4.78 33.85 -17.22
C GLU A 67 3.51 33.95 -16.35
N SER A 68 3.63 34.52 -15.15
CA SER A 68 2.49 34.80 -14.27
C SER A 68 1.50 35.77 -14.90
N SER A 69 1.99 36.86 -15.51
CA SER A 69 1.15 37.83 -16.21
C SER A 69 0.46 37.23 -17.43
N ARG A 70 1.10 36.31 -18.12
CA ARG A 70 0.50 35.60 -19.26
C ARG A 70 -0.64 34.67 -18.79
N ILE A 71 -0.46 33.95 -17.67
CA ILE A 71 -1.49 33.09 -17.10
C ILE A 71 -2.69 33.94 -16.64
N ILE A 72 -2.43 35.04 -15.94
CA ILE A 72 -3.49 35.98 -15.50
C ILE A 72 -4.17 36.60 -16.70
N GLY A 73 -3.43 37.08 -17.71
CA GLY A 73 -3.95 37.67 -18.92
C GLY A 73 -4.78 36.70 -19.78
N ALA A 74 -4.50 35.40 -19.74
CA ALA A 74 -5.34 34.40 -20.39
C ALA A 74 -6.72 34.27 -19.71
N HIS A 75 -6.81 34.57 -18.39
CA HIS A 75 -8.07 34.54 -17.65
C HIS A 75 -8.82 35.89 -17.71
N PHE A 76 -8.08 36.99 -17.80
CA PHE A 76 -8.61 38.36 -17.90
C PHE A 76 -8.08 39.01 -19.20
N PRO A 77 -8.67 38.75 -20.37
CA PRO A 77 -8.19 39.28 -21.64
C PRO A 77 -8.10 40.80 -21.68
N GLU A 78 -9.02 41.47 -20.98
CA GLU A 78 -9.14 42.92 -20.94
C GLU A 78 -7.94 43.64 -20.33
N VAL A 79 -7.16 42.91 -19.48
CA VAL A 79 -6.03 43.50 -18.77
C VAL A 79 -4.69 42.87 -19.13
N LYS A 80 -4.69 41.90 -20.04
CA LYS A 80 -3.50 41.20 -20.46
C LYS A 80 -2.34 42.13 -20.85
N ASP A 81 -2.62 43.05 -21.77
CA ASP A 81 -1.61 43.94 -22.28
C ASP A 81 -1.22 45.01 -21.25
N LYS A 82 -2.18 45.50 -20.47
CA LYS A 82 -1.92 46.44 -19.39
C LYS A 82 -1.00 45.85 -18.33
N LEU A 83 -1.26 44.63 -17.92
CA LEU A 83 -0.44 43.92 -16.92
C LEU A 83 0.98 43.68 -17.41
N ILE A 84 1.15 43.22 -18.64
CA ILE A 84 2.47 43.00 -19.25
C ILE A 84 3.23 44.31 -19.34
N ASN A 85 2.57 45.40 -19.80
CA ASN A 85 3.20 46.72 -19.95
C ASN A 85 3.68 47.27 -18.61
N VAL A 86 2.89 47.15 -17.53
CA VAL A 86 3.28 47.61 -16.19
C VAL A 86 4.53 46.82 -15.70
N LEU A 87 4.56 45.54 -15.93
CA LEU A 87 5.69 44.71 -15.50
C LEU A 87 6.96 44.97 -16.33
N GLN A 88 6.83 45.25 -17.62
CA GLN A 88 7.93 45.66 -18.47
C GLN A 88 8.49 47.01 -18.05
N LEU A 89 7.63 48.01 -17.79
CA LEU A 89 8.04 49.29 -17.27
C LEU A 89 8.80 49.20 -15.93
N LYS A 90 8.33 48.32 -15.03
CA LYS A 90 9.00 48.07 -13.76
C LYS A 90 10.39 47.46 -13.89
N ASN A 91 10.66 46.71 -14.94
CA ASN A 91 11.93 46.07 -15.19
C ASN A 91 12.94 46.97 -15.94
N HIS A 92 12.54 48.18 -16.37
CA HIS A 92 13.47 49.17 -16.93
C HIS A 92 14.43 49.68 -15.88
N SER A 93 15.68 49.76 -16.20
CA SER A 93 16.78 50.16 -15.29
C SER A 93 16.83 51.66 -15.00
N GLU A 94 16.23 52.52 -15.85
CA GLU A 94 16.15 53.95 -15.64
C GLU A 94 14.84 54.30 -14.94
N GLN A 95 14.91 54.56 -13.63
CA GLN A 95 13.77 55.04 -12.86
C GLN A 95 13.70 56.57 -12.88
N SER A 96 12.97 57.12 -13.83
CA SER A 96 12.58 58.55 -13.79
C SER A 96 11.30 58.74 -13.02
N ASP A 97 11.10 59.91 -12.39
CA ASP A 97 9.88 60.26 -11.66
C ASP A 97 8.61 60.13 -12.52
N LEU A 98 8.73 60.43 -13.82
CA LEU A 98 7.66 60.23 -14.80
C LEU A 98 7.33 58.74 -14.99
N LEU A 99 8.33 57.87 -15.01
CA LEU A 99 8.12 56.43 -15.12
C LEU A 99 7.43 55.86 -13.90
N LEU A 100 7.84 56.31 -12.71
CA LEU A 100 7.23 55.87 -11.44
C LEU A 100 5.76 56.34 -11.35
N ALA A 101 5.46 57.58 -11.75
CA ALA A 101 4.09 58.10 -11.84
C ALA A 101 3.22 57.27 -12.82
N SER A 102 3.78 56.94 -13.98
CA SER A 102 3.09 56.09 -14.97
C SER A 102 2.81 54.68 -14.47
N ILE A 103 3.76 54.07 -13.74
CA ILE A 103 3.58 52.75 -13.11
C ILE A 103 2.49 52.82 -12.06
N SER A 104 2.48 53.86 -11.19
CA SER A 104 1.48 54.05 -10.15
C SER A 104 0.08 54.17 -10.74
N GLN A 105 -0.10 55.04 -11.72
CA GLN A 105 -1.39 55.26 -12.40
C GLN A 105 -1.93 53.94 -13.02
N LYS A 106 -1.07 53.22 -13.77
CA LYS A 106 -1.49 51.96 -14.39
C LYS A 106 -1.73 50.84 -13.37
N SER A 107 -1.03 50.86 -12.24
CA SER A 107 -1.24 49.93 -11.13
C SER A 107 -2.60 50.15 -10.47
N GLU A 108 -3.03 51.42 -10.29
CA GLU A 108 -4.35 51.74 -9.75
C GLU A 108 -5.49 51.28 -10.67
N GLU A 109 -5.31 51.34 -11.99
CA GLU A 109 -6.28 50.80 -12.94
C GLU A 109 -6.46 49.30 -12.84
N LEU A 110 -5.46 48.57 -12.32
CA LEU A 110 -5.47 47.12 -12.15
C LEU A 110 -5.97 46.66 -10.77
N GLN A 111 -6.03 47.56 -9.77
CA GLN A 111 -6.48 47.26 -8.40
C GLN A 111 -7.89 46.64 -8.31
N PRO A 112 -8.90 47.09 -9.08
CA PRO A 112 -10.25 46.54 -8.97
C PRO A 112 -10.39 45.10 -9.45
N ILE A 113 -9.34 44.54 -10.08
CA ILE A 113 -9.42 43.23 -10.73
C ILE A 113 -9.13 42.14 -9.72
N PRO A 114 -10.05 41.20 -9.49
CA PRO A 114 -9.85 40.11 -8.54
C PRO A 114 -8.97 39.00 -9.15
N PHE A 115 -7.67 39.22 -9.27
CA PHE A 115 -6.70 38.30 -9.86
C PHE A 115 -6.70 36.91 -9.21
N THR A 116 -7.13 36.81 -7.95
CA THR A 116 -7.27 35.51 -7.25
C THR A 116 -8.29 34.58 -7.93
N LYS A 117 -9.27 35.13 -8.67
CA LYS A 117 -10.26 34.38 -9.44
C LYS A 117 -9.61 33.63 -10.65
N ALA A 118 -8.44 34.07 -11.10
CA ALA A 118 -7.67 33.36 -12.14
C ALA A 118 -7.25 31.95 -11.68
N ILE A 119 -7.20 31.71 -10.36
CA ILE A 119 -6.88 30.41 -9.80
C ILE A 119 -8.15 29.59 -9.66
N ASN A 120 -8.41 28.72 -10.61
CA ASN A 120 -9.58 27.86 -10.61
C ASN A 120 -9.35 26.57 -9.81
N PHE A 121 -9.63 26.60 -8.52
CA PHE A 121 -9.55 25.41 -7.66
C PHE A 121 -10.59 24.34 -8.01
N LYS A 122 -11.75 24.74 -8.57
CA LYS A 122 -12.82 23.81 -8.96
C LYS A 122 -12.37 22.84 -10.07
N SER A 123 -11.39 23.23 -10.89
CA SER A 123 -10.84 22.35 -11.92
C SER A 123 -10.20 21.07 -11.35
N ASN A 124 -9.80 21.09 -10.08
CA ASN A 124 -9.24 19.93 -9.39
C ASN A 124 -10.31 18.96 -8.87
N LEU A 125 -11.56 19.41 -8.69
CA LEU A 125 -12.69 18.57 -8.24
C LEU A 125 -12.98 17.42 -9.21
N LYS A 126 -12.68 17.58 -10.50
CA LYS A 126 -12.81 16.49 -11.49
C LYS A 126 -11.96 15.26 -11.14
N TYR A 127 -10.89 15.44 -10.37
CA TYR A 127 -10.01 14.36 -9.92
C TYR A 127 -10.44 13.78 -8.56
N ALA A 128 -11.31 14.44 -7.82
CA ALA A 128 -11.79 13.98 -6.51
C ALA A 128 -12.52 12.63 -6.60
N LYS A 129 -13.18 12.34 -7.74
CA LYS A 129 -13.82 11.04 -7.99
C LYS A 129 -12.86 9.85 -7.87
N TYR A 130 -11.60 10.04 -8.21
CA TYR A 130 -10.60 8.98 -8.10
C TYR A 130 -10.20 8.67 -6.66
N ALA A 131 -10.44 9.60 -5.72
CA ALA A 131 -10.25 9.35 -4.29
C ALA A 131 -11.24 8.32 -3.73
N LEU A 132 -12.35 8.06 -4.45
CA LEU A 132 -13.27 6.99 -4.09
C LEU A 132 -12.66 5.60 -4.28
N ILE A 133 -11.66 5.42 -5.17
CA ILE A 133 -11.06 4.11 -5.45
C ILE A 133 -10.42 3.50 -4.19
N PRO A 134 -9.45 4.15 -3.50
CA PRO A 134 -8.89 3.60 -2.27
C PRO A 134 -9.93 3.47 -1.15
N LEU A 135 -10.93 4.36 -1.08
CA LEU A 135 -12.03 4.26 -0.12
C LEU A 135 -12.90 3.04 -0.38
N LEU A 136 -13.20 2.74 -1.65
CA LEU A 136 -13.94 1.53 -2.04
C LEU A 136 -13.15 0.27 -1.72
N ILE A 137 -11.85 0.23 -2.04
CA ILE A 137 -10.97 -0.90 -1.71
C ILE A 137 -10.97 -1.15 -0.21
N TRP A 138 -10.81 -0.09 0.59
CA TRP A 138 -10.83 -0.18 2.05
C TRP A 138 -12.19 -0.62 2.58
N GLY A 139 -13.30 -0.05 2.08
CA GLY A 139 -14.66 -0.44 2.46
C GLY A 139 -14.98 -1.90 2.13
N ILE A 140 -14.61 -2.37 0.93
CA ILE A 140 -14.77 -3.77 0.53
C ILE A 140 -13.93 -4.67 1.43
N SER A 141 -12.71 -4.27 1.80
CA SER A 141 -11.85 -5.05 2.68
C SER A 141 -12.45 -5.23 4.10
N LEU A 142 -13.18 -4.21 4.59
CA LEU A 142 -13.91 -4.30 5.86
C LEU A 142 -15.09 -5.26 5.77
N LEU A 143 -15.89 -5.17 4.70
CA LEU A 143 -17.08 -6.01 4.50
C LEU A 143 -16.73 -7.50 4.29
N THR A 144 -15.62 -7.77 3.61
CA THR A 144 -15.18 -9.14 3.33
C THR A 144 -14.33 -9.77 4.43
N GLY A 145 -13.98 -9.00 5.48
CA GLY A 145 -13.08 -9.46 6.54
C GLY A 145 -11.62 -9.61 6.13
N ILE A 146 -11.26 -9.24 4.88
CA ILE A 146 -9.88 -9.28 4.37
C ILE A 146 -8.98 -8.27 5.10
N ASN A 147 -9.56 -7.31 5.81
CA ASN A 147 -8.82 -6.28 6.54
C ASN A 147 -7.78 -6.87 7.50
N SER A 148 -8.11 -7.94 8.23
CA SER A 148 -7.16 -8.62 9.11
C SER A 148 -5.98 -9.23 8.34
N LYS A 149 -6.24 -9.81 7.17
CA LYS A 149 -5.22 -10.38 6.27
C LYS A 149 -4.35 -9.29 5.64
N LEU A 150 -4.93 -8.15 5.27
CA LEU A 150 -4.18 -6.98 4.78
C LEU A 150 -3.29 -6.36 5.86
N ASN A 151 -3.75 -6.30 7.11
CA ASN A 151 -2.93 -5.85 8.24
C ASN A 151 -1.73 -6.78 8.48
N GLN A 152 -1.92 -8.09 8.38
CA GLN A 152 -0.82 -9.05 8.44
C GLN A 152 0.16 -8.84 7.28
N SER A 153 -0.34 -8.58 6.06
CA SER A 153 0.50 -8.28 4.90
C SER A 153 1.28 -6.98 5.09
N PHE A 154 0.64 -5.96 5.66
CA PHE A 154 1.29 -4.70 6.01
C PHE A 154 2.42 -4.91 7.03
N GLU A 155 2.16 -5.69 8.09
CA GLU A 155 3.18 -6.04 9.07
C GLU A 155 4.38 -6.76 8.43
N ARG A 156 4.12 -7.70 7.50
CA ARG A 156 5.16 -8.42 6.78
C ARG A 156 5.98 -7.50 5.88
N VAL A 157 5.33 -6.57 5.16
CA VAL A 157 6.02 -5.59 4.31
C VAL A 157 6.86 -4.62 5.14
N MET A 158 6.33 -4.15 6.29
CA MET A 158 7.07 -3.24 7.18
C MET A 158 8.25 -3.91 7.91
N ASN A 159 8.23 -5.24 8.02
CA ASN A 159 9.32 -6.02 8.62
C ASN A 159 9.92 -6.99 7.59
N PRO A 160 10.51 -6.49 6.50
CA PRO A 160 10.89 -7.32 5.36
C PRO A 160 11.97 -8.36 5.68
N SER A 161 12.81 -8.10 6.69
CA SER A 161 13.90 -8.98 7.10
C SER A 161 13.43 -10.18 7.94
N LYS A 162 12.21 -10.13 8.51
CA LYS A 162 11.68 -11.21 9.35
C LYS A 162 11.18 -12.36 8.48
N ALA A 163 11.58 -13.58 8.83
CA ALA A 163 11.03 -14.76 8.17
C ALA A 163 9.58 -15.01 8.63
N TYR A 164 8.69 -15.17 7.67
CA TYR A 164 7.31 -15.56 7.91
C TYR A 164 7.01 -16.84 7.14
N THR A 165 6.32 -17.76 7.80
CA THR A 165 5.84 -18.98 7.17
C THR A 165 4.38 -18.80 6.77
N PRO A 166 3.96 -19.22 5.55
CA PRO A 166 2.56 -19.26 5.19
C PRO A 166 1.77 -20.08 6.21
N PRO A 167 0.51 -19.77 6.49
CA PRO A 167 -0.34 -20.64 7.30
C PRO A 167 -0.42 -21.99 6.63
N ALA A 168 -0.39 -23.05 7.44
CA ALA A 168 -0.54 -24.39 6.91
C ALA A 168 -1.91 -24.51 6.24
N PRO A 169 -1.98 -25.12 5.03
CA PRO A 169 -3.24 -25.25 4.30
C PRO A 169 -4.21 -26.22 4.97
N PHE A 170 -3.74 -26.98 5.94
CA PHE A 170 -4.53 -27.89 6.76
C PHE A 170 -3.84 -28.15 8.11
N TYR A 171 -4.59 -28.68 9.06
CA TYR A 171 -4.10 -29.12 10.37
C TYR A 171 -4.83 -30.41 10.78
N PHE A 172 -4.14 -31.22 11.57
CA PHE A 172 -4.71 -32.45 12.12
C PHE A 172 -5.36 -32.20 13.47
N ILE A 173 -6.58 -32.68 13.65
CA ILE A 173 -7.29 -32.69 14.94
C ILE A 173 -7.38 -34.15 15.40
N PRO A 174 -6.90 -34.50 16.59
CA PRO A 174 -7.15 -35.81 17.14
C PRO A 174 -8.64 -36.01 17.40
N THR A 175 -9.17 -37.15 16.96
CA THR A 175 -10.58 -37.51 17.16
C THR A 175 -10.76 -38.37 18.43
N ASN A 176 -9.68 -39.00 18.89
CA ASN A 176 -9.72 -39.74 20.15
C ASN A 176 -9.92 -38.78 21.32
N SER A 177 -10.85 -39.13 22.22
CA SER A 177 -11.06 -38.41 23.50
C SER A 177 -9.98 -38.74 24.54
N ASP A 178 -9.32 -39.89 24.42
CA ASP A 178 -8.27 -40.36 25.30
C ASP A 178 -7.22 -41.15 24.51
N PHE A 179 -5.96 -40.99 24.90
CA PHE A 179 -4.83 -41.75 24.38
C PHE A 179 -4.23 -42.75 25.36
N SER A 180 -4.99 -43.08 26.43
CA SER A 180 -4.56 -44.04 27.43
C SER A 180 -4.81 -45.47 26.97
N VAL A 181 -3.86 -46.33 27.22
CA VAL A 181 -3.94 -47.76 26.90
C VAL A 181 -3.26 -48.60 27.99
N ILE A 182 -3.84 -49.75 28.27
CA ILE A 182 -3.27 -50.69 29.23
C ILE A 182 -1.98 -51.26 28.63
N LYS A 183 -0.90 -51.35 29.43
CA LYS A 183 0.38 -51.92 29.04
C LYS A 183 0.22 -53.29 28.37
N GLY A 184 0.84 -53.41 27.18
CA GLY A 184 0.80 -54.64 26.37
C GLY A 184 -0.43 -54.70 25.42
N LYS A 185 -1.36 -53.75 25.48
CA LYS A 185 -2.49 -53.66 24.53
C LYS A 185 -2.15 -52.76 23.39
N SER A 186 -2.99 -52.79 22.35
CA SER A 186 -2.91 -51.96 21.17
C SER A 186 -3.90 -50.76 21.29
N ILE A 187 -3.52 -49.64 20.71
CA ILE A 187 -4.37 -48.44 20.60
C ILE A 187 -4.36 -47.92 19.19
N THR A 188 -5.53 -47.60 18.64
CA THR A 188 -5.67 -46.89 17.34
C THR A 188 -5.92 -45.42 17.62
N VAL A 189 -5.10 -44.60 17.01
CA VAL A 189 -5.22 -43.14 17.05
C VAL A 189 -5.82 -42.64 15.73
N TYR A 190 -6.79 -41.73 15.82
CA TYR A 190 -7.47 -41.17 14.68
C TYR A 190 -7.23 -39.67 14.62
N PHE A 191 -6.99 -39.15 13.42
CA PHE A 191 -6.80 -37.74 13.13
C PHE A 191 -7.68 -37.30 11.98
N GLU A 192 -8.49 -36.31 12.19
CA GLU A 192 -9.26 -35.62 11.16
C GLU A 192 -8.45 -34.43 10.64
N THR A 193 -8.38 -34.28 9.30
CA THR A 193 -7.77 -33.13 8.67
C THR A 193 -8.78 -32.02 8.48
N LYS A 194 -8.47 -30.82 8.94
CA LYS A 194 -9.27 -29.60 8.69
C LYS A 194 -8.43 -28.55 7.98
N GLY A 195 -9.01 -27.92 6.95
CA GLY A 195 -8.36 -26.87 6.15
C GLY A 195 -8.92 -26.83 4.74
N GLU A 196 -8.22 -26.07 3.88
CA GLU A 196 -8.61 -25.87 2.48
C GLU A 196 -8.23 -27.08 1.60
N ILE A 197 -7.24 -27.87 2.02
CA ILE A 197 -6.71 -29.01 1.28
C ILE A 197 -6.75 -30.23 2.20
N VAL A 198 -7.21 -31.35 1.65
CA VAL A 198 -7.11 -32.64 2.33
C VAL A 198 -5.90 -33.40 1.74
N PRO A 199 -4.87 -33.72 2.54
CA PRO A 199 -3.72 -34.45 2.06
C PRO A 199 -4.14 -35.87 1.65
N GLN A 200 -3.50 -36.42 0.64
CA GLN A 200 -3.75 -37.80 0.21
C GLN A 200 -3.09 -38.82 1.12
N GLU A 201 -1.91 -38.45 1.66
CA GLU A 201 -1.11 -39.28 2.53
C GLU A 201 -0.70 -38.51 3.78
N SER A 202 -0.69 -39.21 4.91
CA SER A 202 -0.14 -38.67 6.17
C SER A 202 0.81 -39.70 6.79
N LYS A 203 1.74 -39.17 7.57
CA LYS A 203 2.74 -39.98 8.28
C LYS A 203 2.74 -39.65 9.77
N ILE A 204 2.87 -40.69 10.58
CA ILE A 204 3.08 -40.55 12.01
C ILE A 204 4.57 -40.79 12.30
N HIS A 205 5.10 -39.92 13.16
CA HIS A 205 6.52 -39.97 13.53
C HIS A 205 6.64 -40.27 15.03
N PHE A 206 7.36 -41.29 15.37
CA PHE A 206 7.73 -41.67 16.73
C PHE A 206 9.02 -42.49 16.74
N ASN A 207 9.77 -42.50 17.86
CA ASN A 207 11.02 -43.21 18.02
C ASN A 207 12.02 -42.98 16.86
N ASN A 208 12.15 -41.76 16.33
CA ASN A 208 12.98 -41.39 15.18
C ASN A 208 12.65 -42.12 13.87
N GLN A 209 11.48 -42.73 13.78
CA GLN A 209 10.98 -43.39 12.57
C GLN A 209 9.69 -42.75 12.10
N GLN A 210 9.36 -43.00 10.83
CA GLN A 210 8.11 -42.51 10.22
C GLN A 210 7.34 -43.67 9.60
N TYR A 211 6.02 -43.67 9.79
CA TYR A 211 5.13 -44.68 9.26
C TYR A 211 3.96 -44.02 8.55
N TYR A 212 3.51 -44.61 7.46
CA TYR A 212 2.28 -44.18 6.79
C TYR A 212 1.08 -44.47 7.67
N MET A 213 0.17 -43.52 7.77
CA MET A 213 -1.12 -43.75 8.40
C MET A 213 -2.09 -44.34 7.36
N HIS A 214 -3.04 -45.11 7.84
CA HIS A 214 -4.15 -45.59 6.99
C HIS A 214 -5.09 -44.41 6.67
N ASN A 215 -5.46 -44.26 5.40
CA ASN A 215 -6.43 -43.27 4.96
C ASN A 215 -7.82 -43.88 5.00
N ASP A 216 -8.63 -43.48 5.97
CA ASP A 216 -9.99 -43.97 6.17
C ASP A 216 -11.03 -43.22 5.29
N GLY A 217 -10.57 -42.28 4.45
CA GLY A 217 -11.41 -41.43 3.61
C GLY A 217 -11.81 -40.12 4.29
N ASN A 218 -12.31 -39.17 3.49
CA ASN A 218 -12.81 -37.86 3.96
C ASN A 218 -11.84 -37.07 4.87
N GLY A 219 -10.53 -37.27 4.70
CA GLY A 219 -9.52 -36.60 5.51
C GLY A 219 -9.31 -37.21 6.92
N LEU A 220 -9.86 -38.39 7.15
CA LEU A 220 -9.62 -39.15 8.37
C LEU A 220 -8.45 -40.12 8.15
N PHE A 221 -7.51 -40.09 9.10
CA PHE A 221 -6.33 -40.94 9.10
C PHE A 221 -6.22 -41.68 10.42
N SER A 222 -5.83 -42.96 10.35
CA SER A 222 -5.65 -43.80 11.55
C SER A 222 -4.28 -44.48 11.57
N TYR A 223 -3.81 -44.77 12.78
CA TYR A 223 -2.62 -45.54 13.02
C TYR A 223 -2.78 -46.39 14.29
N THR A 224 -2.39 -47.66 14.22
CA THR A 224 -2.47 -48.57 15.37
C THR A 224 -1.10 -48.82 15.95
N PHE A 225 -0.90 -48.41 17.18
CA PHE A 225 0.25 -48.80 17.99
C PHE A 225 -0.01 -50.18 18.60
N ASN A 226 0.79 -51.16 18.23
CA ASN A 226 0.66 -52.50 18.75
C ASN A 226 1.53 -52.73 19.98
N ASN A 227 1.03 -53.45 20.99
CA ASN A 227 1.79 -53.89 22.15
C ASN A 227 2.52 -52.73 22.87
N VAL A 228 1.79 -51.69 23.26
CA VAL A 228 2.38 -50.49 23.86
C VAL A 228 2.91 -50.83 25.27
N GLN A 229 4.22 -50.75 25.47
CA GLN A 229 4.89 -51.07 26.74
C GLN A 229 5.26 -49.85 27.56
N THR A 230 5.53 -48.71 26.88
CA THR A 230 5.99 -47.45 27.48
C THR A 230 5.25 -46.28 26.82
N PRO A 231 5.18 -45.10 27.45
CA PRO A 231 4.63 -43.91 26.83
C PRO A 231 5.36 -43.59 25.51
N ILE A 232 4.58 -43.31 24.47
CA ILE A 232 5.08 -42.98 23.13
C ILE A 232 4.73 -41.53 22.83
N SER A 233 5.74 -40.68 22.59
CA SER A 233 5.54 -39.35 22.05
C SER A 233 5.56 -39.41 20.52
N PHE A 234 4.53 -38.88 19.90
CA PHE A 234 4.41 -38.88 18.44
C PHE A 234 3.86 -37.56 17.90
N PHE A 235 4.09 -37.33 16.62
CA PHE A 235 3.47 -36.25 15.88
C PHE A 235 3.09 -36.70 14.47
N VAL A 236 2.07 -36.03 13.89
CA VAL A 236 1.57 -36.34 12.56
C VAL A 236 1.99 -35.25 11.58
N LYS A 237 2.42 -35.67 10.39
CA LYS A 237 2.77 -34.81 9.26
C LYS A 237 2.13 -35.33 7.98
N ALA A 238 1.79 -34.39 7.08
CA ALA A 238 1.55 -34.68 5.67
C ALA A 238 2.34 -33.70 4.80
N ASN A 239 2.59 -34.07 3.59
CA ASN A 239 3.27 -33.23 2.59
C ASN A 239 2.24 -32.48 1.76
#